data_00cce4e5fe755b0a82fdea229a6e5718
#
_entry.id   00cce4e5fe755b0a82fdea229a6e5718
#
_cell.length_a   1.000
_cell.length_b   1.000
_cell.length_c   1.000
_cell.angle_alpha   90.00
_cell.angle_beta   90.00
_cell.angle_gamma   90.00
#
_symmetry.space_group_name_H-M   'P 1'
#
loop_
_entity.id
_entity.type
_entity.pdbx_description
1 polymer ?
#
loop_
_entity_poly.entity_id
_entity_poly.type
_entity_poly.pdbx_seq_one_letter_code
_entity_poly.pdbx_strand_id
1 'polypeptide(L)'
;MDRTFSRDDTKLMKGAAIVLMLMHHLWGFPGRIAGGELWHVLSICGESSLTYFGSFGKICVSFFFFLGGYGVYLSTHSKRYDLIAKLKGLYLSYWKVFVIFIPLAFFFCAHQPTYCEEAEICTRYAEFSRQECFNNFIGFSTSYNSEWWFLNRYI
;
A
#
# COMPACT_ATOMS: atom_id res chain seq x y z
N MET A 1 -9.03 -26.54 -25.23
CA MET A 1 -8.40 -25.25 -25.59
C MET A 1 -7.69 -24.71 -24.34
N ASP A 2 -6.46 -25.22 -24.08
CA ASP A 2 -5.68 -24.80 -22.91
C ASP A 2 -5.17 -23.38 -23.13
N ARG A 3 -5.89 -22.39 -22.66
CA ARG A 3 -5.39 -21.02 -22.58
C ARG A 3 -4.43 -20.96 -21.38
N THR A 4 -3.16 -21.11 -21.66
CA THR A 4 -2.12 -20.77 -20.68
C THR A 4 -2.16 -19.26 -20.43
N PHE A 5 -2.11 -18.87 -19.17
CA PHE A 5 -2.11 -17.48 -18.74
C PHE A 5 -0.86 -16.75 -19.28
N SER A 6 -1.06 -15.78 -20.15
CA SER A 6 0.02 -15.11 -20.89
C SER A 6 0.68 -13.97 -20.11
N ARG A 7 1.81 -13.47 -20.61
CA ARG A 7 2.45 -12.25 -20.06
C ARG A 7 1.53 -11.01 -20.19
N ASP A 8 0.73 -10.94 -21.22
CA ASP A 8 -0.13 -9.80 -21.46
C ASP A 8 -1.37 -9.85 -20.55
N ASP A 9 -1.91 -11.05 -20.28
CA ASP A 9 -2.93 -11.26 -19.26
C ASP A 9 -2.43 -10.81 -17.88
N THR A 10 -1.17 -11.14 -17.54
CA THR A 10 -0.53 -10.69 -16.28
C THR A 10 -0.41 -9.17 -16.20
N LYS A 11 -0.03 -8.49 -17.30
CA LYS A 11 0.06 -7.02 -17.34
C LYS A 11 -1.33 -6.38 -17.19
N LEU A 12 -2.32 -6.91 -17.90
CA LEU A 12 -3.70 -6.43 -17.82
C LEU A 12 -4.23 -6.54 -16.39
N MET A 13 -4.05 -7.69 -15.74
CA MET A 13 -4.47 -7.88 -14.35
C MET A 13 -3.73 -6.96 -13.37
N LYS A 14 -2.43 -6.73 -13.57
CA LYS A 14 -1.67 -5.74 -12.77
C LYS A 14 -2.23 -4.33 -12.96
N GLY A 15 -2.52 -3.94 -14.19
CA GLY A 15 -3.14 -2.65 -14.49
C GLY A 15 -4.49 -2.49 -13.80
N ALA A 16 -5.36 -3.48 -13.90
CA ALA A 16 -6.65 -3.49 -13.21
C ALA A 16 -6.50 -3.42 -11.69
N ALA A 17 -5.56 -4.18 -11.11
CA ALA A 17 -5.28 -4.13 -9.68
C ALA A 17 -4.77 -2.75 -9.22
N ILE A 18 -3.96 -2.06 -10.03
CA ILE A 18 -3.49 -0.69 -9.72
C ILE A 18 -4.67 0.28 -9.74
N VAL A 19 -5.57 0.20 -10.72
CA VAL A 19 -6.76 1.06 -10.79
C VAL A 19 -7.66 0.82 -9.56
N LEU A 20 -7.92 -0.43 -9.20
CA LEU A 20 -8.69 -0.78 -8.01
C LEU A 20 -8.02 -0.26 -6.73
N MET A 21 -6.69 -0.34 -6.63
CA MET A 21 -5.94 0.20 -5.50
C MET A 21 -6.09 1.72 -5.41
N LEU A 22 -5.98 2.44 -6.52
CA LEU A 22 -6.19 3.88 -6.55
C LEU A 22 -7.61 4.24 -6.11
N MET A 23 -8.62 3.55 -6.62
CA MET A 23 -10.02 3.74 -6.20
C MET A 23 -10.19 3.52 -4.70
N HIS A 24 -9.54 2.47 -4.15
CA HIS A 24 -9.59 2.17 -2.73
C HIS A 24 -8.97 3.29 -1.89
N HIS A 25 -7.80 3.79 -2.27
CA HIS A 25 -7.12 4.85 -1.53
C HIS A 25 -7.79 6.22 -1.67
N LEU A 26 -8.41 6.52 -2.82
CA LEU A 26 -9.09 7.80 -3.05
C LEU A 26 -10.47 7.86 -2.37
N TRP A 27 -11.22 6.77 -2.38
CA TRP A 27 -12.64 6.79 -1.99
C TRP A 27 -12.99 5.85 -0.84
N GLY A 28 -12.11 4.90 -0.52
CA GLY A 28 -12.37 3.91 0.53
C GLY A 28 -12.24 4.44 1.97
N PHE A 29 -11.65 5.62 2.14
CA PHE A 29 -11.38 6.22 3.45
C PHE A 29 -11.81 7.69 3.51
N PRO A 30 -13.11 7.99 3.55
CA PRO A 30 -13.59 9.37 3.56
C PRO A 30 -13.08 10.15 4.76
N GLY A 31 -12.90 9.54 5.91
CA GLY A 31 -12.36 10.19 7.12
C GLY A 31 -10.88 10.62 7.03
N ARG A 32 -10.17 10.28 5.94
CA ARG A 32 -8.79 10.78 5.69
C ARG A 32 -8.78 12.08 4.89
N ILE A 33 -9.94 12.53 4.41
CA ILE A 33 -10.07 13.77 3.63
C ILE A 33 -10.40 14.90 4.59
N ALA A 34 -9.61 15.98 4.56
CA ALA A 34 -9.89 17.16 5.35
C ALA A 34 -11.29 17.71 5.00
N GLY A 35 -12.16 17.83 6.02
CA GLY A 35 -13.56 18.19 5.83
C GLY A 35 -14.53 17.01 5.66
N GLY A 36 -14.06 15.79 5.50
CA GLY A 36 -14.88 14.55 5.51
C GLY A 36 -15.89 14.39 4.38
N GLU A 37 -15.98 15.37 3.46
CA GLU A 37 -16.99 15.37 2.41
C GLU A 37 -16.45 14.79 1.11
N LEU A 38 -16.93 13.60 0.75
CA LEU A 38 -16.84 13.09 -0.61
C LEU A 38 -18.01 13.63 -1.45
N TRP A 39 -17.73 13.95 -2.69
CA TRP A 39 -18.78 14.32 -3.64
C TRP A 39 -19.87 13.23 -3.67
N HIS A 40 -21.07 13.60 -3.30
CA HIS A 40 -22.24 12.72 -3.32
C HIS A 40 -22.81 12.66 -4.74
N VAL A 41 -22.26 11.80 -5.61
CA VAL A 41 -22.83 11.58 -6.94
C VAL A 41 -24.15 10.82 -6.83
N LEU A 42 -24.20 9.85 -5.94
CA LEU A 42 -25.37 9.03 -5.59
C LEU A 42 -25.23 8.59 -4.14
N SER A 43 -26.30 8.65 -3.36
CA SER A 43 -26.34 8.13 -2.00
C SER A 43 -26.99 6.76 -1.97
N ILE A 44 -26.31 5.78 -1.38
CA ILE A 44 -26.83 4.42 -1.16
C ILE A 44 -26.81 4.19 0.35
N CYS A 45 -27.97 3.97 0.96
CA CYS A 45 -28.11 3.78 2.42
C CYS A 45 -27.45 4.90 3.27
N GLY A 46 -27.49 6.15 2.80
CA GLY A 46 -26.94 7.29 3.54
C GLY A 46 -25.44 7.56 3.31
N GLU A 47 -24.74 6.65 2.64
CA GLU A 47 -23.32 6.77 2.32
C GLU A 47 -23.11 7.13 0.84
N SER A 48 -21.99 7.76 0.52
CA SER A 48 -21.64 8.02 -0.89
C SER A 48 -21.40 6.71 -1.64
N SER A 49 -21.97 6.59 -2.84
CA SER A 49 -21.72 5.45 -3.72
C SER A 49 -20.22 5.25 -4.01
N LEU A 50 -19.43 6.33 -4.00
CA LEU A 50 -17.98 6.28 -4.19
C LEU A 50 -17.27 5.52 -3.06
N THR A 51 -17.78 5.60 -1.82
CA THR A 51 -17.23 4.84 -0.68
C THR A 51 -17.40 3.34 -0.87
N TYR A 52 -18.53 2.91 -1.43
CA TYR A 52 -18.73 1.48 -1.75
C TYR A 52 -17.79 1.01 -2.87
N PHE A 53 -17.63 1.80 -3.93
CA PHE A 53 -16.67 1.48 -4.99
C PHE A 53 -15.24 1.47 -4.45
N GLY A 54 -14.87 2.43 -3.61
CA GLY A 54 -13.58 2.46 -2.93
C GLY A 54 -13.37 1.22 -2.06
N SER A 55 -14.38 0.82 -1.29
CA SER A 55 -14.31 -0.39 -0.46
C SER A 55 -14.15 -1.66 -1.30
N PHE A 56 -14.83 -1.77 -2.44
CA PHE A 56 -14.65 -2.86 -3.39
C PHE A 56 -13.20 -2.94 -3.91
N GLY A 57 -12.54 -1.80 -4.04
CA GLY A 57 -11.14 -1.72 -4.48
C GLY A 57 -10.16 -2.54 -3.64
N LYS A 58 -10.50 -2.95 -2.39
CA LYS A 58 -9.70 -3.86 -1.55
C LYS A 58 -9.34 -5.18 -2.23
N ILE A 59 -10.12 -5.62 -3.20
CA ILE A 59 -9.87 -6.85 -3.96
C ILE A 59 -8.52 -6.79 -4.71
N CYS A 60 -7.97 -5.60 -4.94
CA CYS A 60 -6.65 -5.40 -5.56
C CYS A 60 -5.55 -6.18 -4.84
N VAL A 61 -5.63 -6.30 -3.51
CA VAL A 61 -4.68 -7.05 -2.69
C VAL A 61 -4.67 -8.52 -3.08
N SER A 62 -5.85 -9.13 -3.27
CA SER A 62 -5.97 -10.53 -3.72
C SER A 62 -5.36 -10.73 -5.10
N PHE A 63 -5.54 -9.77 -6.03
CA PHE A 63 -4.90 -9.81 -7.34
C PHE A 63 -3.37 -9.77 -7.23
N PHE A 64 -2.81 -8.90 -6.39
CA PHE A 64 -1.36 -8.83 -6.21
C PHE A 64 -0.79 -10.10 -5.59
N PHE A 65 -1.45 -10.69 -4.59
CA PHE A 65 -1.04 -11.96 -4.00
C PHE A 65 -1.11 -13.11 -5.01
N PHE A 66 -2.20 -13.20 -5.77
CA PHE A 66 -2.35 -14.20 -6.81
C PHE A 66 -1.23 -14.08 -7.87
N LEU A 67 -1.02 -12.88 -8.40
CA LEU A 67 0.01 -12.63 -9.41
C LEU A 67 1.43 -12.85 -8.87
N GLY A 68 1.66 -12.51 -7.61
CA GLY A 68 2.92 -12.79 -6.90
C GLY A 68 3.18 -14.29 -6.79
N GLY A 69 2.22 -15.04 -6.27
CA GLY A 69 2.29 -16.50 -6.16
C GLY A 69 2.44 -17.19 -7.51
N TYR A 70 1.69 -16.77 -8.52
CA TYR A 70 1.82 -17.28 -9.88
C TYR A 70 3.21 -17.02 -10.47
N GLY A 71 3.76 -15.82 -10.27
CA GLY A 71 5.12 -15.47 -10.71
C GLY A 71 6.20 -16.30 -10.00
N VAL A 72 6.03 -16.60 -8.71
CA VAL A 72 6.90 -17.50 -7.95
C VAL A 72 6.81 -18.91 -8.53
N TYR A 73 5.60 -19.44 -8.71
CA TYR A 73 5.37 -20.76 -9.27
C TYR A 73 6.07 -20.96 -10.63
N LEU A 74 5.87 -20.02 -11.58
CA LEU A 74 6.53 -20.08 -12.88
C LEU A 74 8.06 -19.99 -12.78
N SER A 75 8.56 -19.17 -11.87
CA SER A 75 10.01 -19.00 -11.70
C SER A 75 10.68 -20.24 -11.10
N THR A 76 10.02 -20.90 -10.15
CA THR A 76 10.53 -22.16 -9.56
C THR A 76 10.56 -23.28 -10.57
N HIS A 77 9.55 -23.38 -11.43
CA HIS A 77 9.51 -24.39 -12.50
C HIS A 77 10.58 -24.15 -13.58
N SER A 78 10.97 -22.91 -13.81
CA SER A 78 12.00 -22.56 -14.80
C SER A 78 13.44 -22.67 -14.28
N LYS A 79 13.68 -23.16 -13.05
CA LYS A 79 14.99 -23.22 -12.36
C LYS A 79 15.74 -21.87 -12.26
N ARG A 80 15.07 -20.76 -12.49
CA ARG A 80 15.62 -19.39 -12.44
C ARG A 80 15.17 -18.60 -11.22
N TYR A 81 14.67 -19.28 -10.20
CA TYR A 81 14.17 -18.60 -9.01
C TYR A 81 15.30 -18.29 -8.04
N ASP A 82 15.68 -17.03 -7.95
CA ASP A 82 16.56 -16.50 -6.91
C ASP A 82 15.75 -15.67 -5.91
N LEU A 83 15.40 -16.31 -4.79
CA LEU A 83 14.66 -15.69 -3.71
C LEU A 83 15.42 -14.50 -3.13
N ILE A 84 16.74 -14.64 -2.96
CA ILE A 84 17.58 -13.61 -2.35
C ILE A 84 17.61 -12.36 -3.22
N ALA A 85 17.76 -12.52 -4.54
CA ALA A 85 17.74 -11.40 -5.47
C ALA A 85 16.37 -10.68 -5.46
N LYS A 86 15.26 -11.41 -5.36
CA LYS A 86 13.92 -10.83 -5.26
C LYS A 86 13.71 -10.08 -3.95
N LEU A 87 14.11 -10.66 -2.82
CA LEU A 87 14.05 -10.01 -1.52
C LEU A 87 14.91 -8.74 -1.48
N LYS A 88 16.13 -8.80 -1.99
CA LYS A 88 17.00 -7.61 -2.12
C LYS A 88 16.32 -6.51 -2.96
N GLY A 89 15.71 -6.84 -4.08
CA GLY A 89 14.99 -5.89 -4.92
C GLY A 89 13.82 -5.24 -4.19
N LEU A 90 13.04 -6.03 -3.43
CA LEU A 90 11.93 -5.55 -2.62
C LEU A 90 12.42 -4.59 -1.53
N TYR A 91 13.43 -5.00 -0.74
CA TYR A 91 13.98 -4.16 0.33
C TYR A 91 14.64 -2.88 -0.20
N LEU A 92 15.37 -2.94 -1.30
CA LEU A 92 15.95 -1.75 -1.92
C LEU A 92 14.88 -0.74 -2.34
N SER A 93 13.77 -1.21 -2.89
CA SER A 93 12.64 -0.35 -3.25
C SER A 93 11.96 0.24 -2.01
N TYR A 94 11.76 -0.57 -0.98
CA TYR A 94 11.21 -0.15 0.29
C TYR A 94 12.09 0.91 0.98
N TRP A 95 13.39 0.68 1.07
CA TRP A 95 14.33 1.60 1.73
C TRP A 95 14.46 2.93 1.01
N LYS A 96 14.34 2.97 -0.32
CA LYS A 96 14.28 4.24 -1.06
C LYS A 96 13.11 5.11 -0.60
N VAL A 97 11.93 4.50 -0.48
CA VAL A 97 10.74 5.19 0.01
C VAL A 97 10.92 5.58 1.48
N PHE A 98 11.38 4.67 2.31
CA PHE A 98 11.59 4.89 3.74
C PHE A 98 12.53 6.08 4.01
N VAL A 99 13.70 6.10 3.40
CA VAL A 99 14.73 7.13 3.62
C VAL A 99 14.29 8.51 3.14
N ILE A 100 13.42 8.58 2.13
CA ILE A 100 12.90 9.85 1.64
C ILE A 100 11.72 10.32 2.51
N PHE A 101 10.72 9.47 2.69
CA PHE A 101 9.43 9.90 3.24
C PHE A 101 9.41 9.96 4.77
N ILE A 102 10.18 9.13 5.48
CA ILE A 102 10.18 9.16 6.95
C ILE A 102 10.82 10.44 7.50
N PRO A 103 12.03 10.87 7.07
CA PRO A 103 12.58 12.15 7.49
C PRO A 103 11.69 13.33 7.09
N LEU A 104 11.08 13.26 5.90
CA LEU A 104 10.18 14.29 5.41
C LEU A 104 8.92 14.40 6.31
N ALA A 105 8.34 13.26 6.70
CA ALA A 105 7.18 13.25 7.60
C ALA A 105 7.52 13.85 8.97
N PHE A 106 8.65 13.49 9.58
CA PHE A 106 9.10 14.10 10.83
C PHE A 106 9.35 15.61 10.67
N PHE A 107 9.95 16.03 9.56
CA PHE A 107 10.17 17.44 9.28
C PHE A 107 8.86 18.22 9.18
N PHE A 108 7.89 17.72 8.42
CA PHE A 108 6.59 18.38 8.29
C PHE A 108 5.81 18.40 9.61
N CYS A 109 5.78 17.30 10.35
CA CYS A 109 5.10 17.25 11.64
C CYS A 109 5.71 18.20 12.68
N ALA A 110 7.03 18.42 12.64
CA ALA A 110 7.71 19.37 13.52
C ALA A 110 7.41 20.83 13.17
N HIS A 111 7.20 21.15 11.89
CA HIS A 111 7.06 22.53 11.41
C HIS A 111 5.60 22.95 11.16
N GLN A 112 4.67 22.02 11.15
CA GLN A 112 3.24 22.26 10.89
C GLN A 112 2.35 21.54 11.92
N PRO A 113 2.48 21.83 13.22
CA PRO A 113 1.77 21.10 14.26
C PRO A 113 0.24 21.20 14.11
N THR A 114 -0.27 22.36 13.72
CA THR A 114 -1.72 22.60 13.60
C THR A 114 -2.38 21.73 12.51
N TYR A 115 -1.70 21.56 11.37
CA TYR A 115 -2.18 20.68 10.32
C TYR A 115 -2.10 19.21 10.72
N CYS A 116 -1.19 18.92 11.62
CA CYS A 116 -0.90 17.58 12.10
C CYS A 116 -1.85 17.14 13.23
N GLU A 117 -2.36 18.05 14.04
CA GLU A 117 -3.33 17.72 15.10
C GLU A 117 -4.66 17.23 14.54
N GLU A 118 -5.08 17.75 13.38
CA GLU A 118 -6.29 17.29 12.68
C GLU A 118 -6.10 15.99 11.89
N ALA A 119 -4.87 15.65 11.54
CA ALA A 119 -4.56 14.43 10.81
C ALA A 119 -3.95 13.39 11.75
N GLU A 120 -4.63 12.25 11.92
CA GLU A 120 -4.14 11.07 12.70
C GLU A 120 -2.69 10.66 12.34
N ILE A 121 -2.19 11.15 11.21
CA ILE A 121 -0.83 10.93 10.71
C ILE A 121 0.23 11.50 11.67
N CYS A 122 -0.03 12.61 12.35
CA CYS A 122 0.99 13.27 13.16
C CYS A 122 1.18 12.66 14.54
N THR A 123 0.21 11.95 15.05
CA THR A 123 0.40 11.15 16.28
C THR A 123 1.49 10.10 16.10
N ARG A 124 1.68 9.60 14.88
CA ARG A 124 2.69 8.59 14.52
C ARG A 124 4.11 9.15 14.46
N TYR A 125 4.25 10.44 14.25
CA TYR A 125 5.51 11.15 14.09
C TYR A 125 5.76 12.20 15.18
N ALA A 126 4.95 12.19 16.25
CA ALA A 126 5.06 13.15 17.35
C ALA A 126 6.38 13.00 18.11
N GLU A 127 6.82 11.76 18.31
CA GLU A 127 8.06 11.47 19.02
C GLU A 127 8.94 10.50 18.22
N PHE A 128 10.22 10.87 18.07
CA PHE A 128 11.20 10.01 17.42
C PHE A 128 11.72 8.94 18.39
N SER A 129 11.41 7.68 18.12
CA SER A 129 11.99 6.53 18.81
C SER A 129 12.96 5.78 17.89
N ARG A 130 14.21 5.61 18.36
CA ARG A 130 15.23 4.84 17.61
C ARG A 130 14.82 3.38 17.41
N GLN A 131 14.22 2.77 18.45
CA GLN A 131 13.73 1.40 18.42
C GLN A 131 12.64 1.23 17.34
N GLU A 132 11.69 2.16 17.31
CA GLU A 132 10.59 2.12 16.38
C GLU A 132 11.04 2.40 14.94
N CYS A 133 11.95 3.35 14.77
CA CYS A 133 12.57 3.62 13.48
C CYS A 133 13.28 2.37 12.93
N PHE A 134 14.05 1.67 13.78
CA PHE A 134 14.72 0.43 13.39
C PHE A 134 13.72 -0.68 13.05
N ASN A 135 12.68 -0.89 13.86
CA ASN A 135 11.67 -1.90 13.62
C ASN A 135 10.92 -1.65 12.29
N ASN A 136 10.60 -0.39 11.99
CA ASN A 136 10.01 -0.02 10.71
C ASN A 136 11.01 -0.20 9.56
N PHE A 137 12.29 0.17 9.74
CA PHE A 137 13.31 0.04 8.70
C PHE A 137 13.54 -1.40 8.25
N ILE A 138 13.49 -2.36 9.17
CA ILE A 138 13.59 -3.79 8.83
C ILE A 138 12.24 -4.40 8.39
N GLY A 139 11.14 -3.63 8.47
CA GLY A 139 9.79 -4.09 8.10
C GLY A 139 9.10 -4.93 9.18
N PHE A 140 9.61 -4.95 10.42
CA PHE A 140 9.00 -5.68 11.54
C PHE A 140 7.79 -4.95 12.13
N SER A 141 7.79 -3.62 12.08
CA SER A 141 6.68 -2.77 12.49
C SER A 141 6.15 -1.96 11.30
N THR A 142 4.89 -1.58 11.36
CA THR A 142 4.22 -0.73 10.36
C THR A 142 3.61 0.52 11.00
N SER A 143 4.12 0.94 12.17
CA SER A 143 3.59 2.06 12.94
C SER A 143 3.70 3.39 12.21
N TYR A 144 4.77 3.60 11.43
CA TYR A 144 4.92 4.81 10.62
C TYR A 144 3.99 4.84 9.40
N ASN A 145 3.72 3.67 8.81
CA ASN A 145 2.78 3.58 7.71
C ASN A 145 2.07 2.22 7.72
N SER A 146 0.80 2.25 8.08
CA SER A 146 -0.03 1.03 8.14
C SER A 146 -0.13 0.29 6.81
N GLU A 147 0.08 0.98 5.68
CA GLU A 147 0.02 0.38 4.36
C GLU A 147 1.23 -0.55 4.07
N TRP A 148 2.27 -0.48 4.88
CA TRP A 148 3.46 -1.37 4.72
C TRP A 148 3.27 -2.77 5.28
N TRP A 149 2.06 -3.10 5.78
CA TRP A 149 1.75 -4.44 6.30
C TRP A 149 2.05 -5.57 5.29
N PHE A 150 1.99 -5.29 4.00
CA PHE A 150 2.28 -6.26 2.95
C PHE A 150 3.73 -6.75 3.01
N LEU A 151 4.69 -5.93 3.44
CA LEU A 151 6.10 -6.32 3.51
C LEU A 151 6.28 -7.54 4.41
N ASN A 152 5.64 -7.54 5.59
CA ASN A 152 5.66 -8.66 6.54
C ASN A 152 4.99 -9.94 6.02
N ARG A 153 4.19 -9.83 4.95
CA ARG A 153 3.49 -10.97 4.35
C ARG A 153 4.24 -11.57 3.15
N TYR A 154 5.20 -10.84 2.61
CA TYR A 154 6.05 -11.31 1.52
C TYR A 154 7.36 -11.94 1.99
N ILE A 155 7.74 -11.75 3.25
CA ILE A 155 8.92 -12.32 3.91
C ILE A 155 8.53 -13.59 4.65
#